data_9d78c5e7e966c678bbe27c55c0db3c94
#
_entry.id   9d78c5e7e966c678bbe27c55c0db3c94
#
_cell.length_a   1.000
_cell.length_b   1.000
_cell.length_c   1.000
_cell.angle_alpha   90.00
_cell.angle_beta   90.00
_cell.angle_gamma   90.00
#
_symmetry.space_group_name_H-M   'P 1'
#
loop_
_entity.id
_entity.type
_entity.pdbx_description
1 polymer ?
#
loop_
_entity_poly.entity_id
_entity_poly.type
_entity_poly.pdbx_seq_one_letter_code
_entity_poly.pdbx_strand_id
1 'polypeptide(L)'
;MEVINHIAALKVSLRSARLAQQKIALVPTMGALHSGHVSLVKKAQELADIVVCSIFVNPTQFTDPKDLEKYPRPLEHDIRMLEHAGCDFVFMPSVTEMYPEPENWHIDLGPAEFLLEGEFRKGHYQGVTQIVKKLFDAVNPDLAFFGQKDYQQVL
;
A
#
# COMPACT_ATOMS: atom_id res chain seq x y z
N MET A 1 14.30 7.63 -8.67
CA MET A 1 13.08 7.31 -7.85
C MET A 1 12.94 8.36 -6.77
N GLU A 2 11.75 8.88 -6.61
CA GLU A 2 11.44 9.90 -5.61
C GLU A 2 10.78 9.27 -4.39
N VAL A 3 11.26 9.59 -3.19
CA VAL A 3 10.70 9.11 -1.91
C VAL A 3 9.85 10.24 -1.34
N ILE A 4 8.58 9.95 -1.07
CA ILE A 4 7.61 10.94 -0.61
C ILE A 4 6.94 10.45 0.67
N ASN A 5 6.84 11.32 1.67
CA ASN A 5 6.30 10.98 2.98
C ASN A 5 4.94 11.63 3.28
N HIS A 6 4.52 12.57 2.45
CA HIS A 6 3.29 13.34 2.70
C HIS A 6 2.33 13.23 1.53
N ILE A 7 1.04 13.10 1.85
CA ILE A 7 -0.03 12.98 0.86
C ILE A 7 -0.06 14.20 -0.07
N ALA A 8 0.05 15.41 0.48
CA ALA A 8 0.02 16.64 -0.30
C ALA A 8 1.17 16.68 -1.31
N ALA A 9 2.39 16.29 -0.89
CA ALA A 9 3.55 16.23 -1.77
C ALA A 9 3.38 15.19 -2.88
N LEU A 10 2.79 14.05 -2.54
CA LEU A 10 2.51 12.99 -3.52
C LEU A 10 1.54 13.49 -4.60
N LYS A 11 0.48 14.17 -4.19
CA LYS A 11 -0.51 14.73 -5.13
C LYS A 11 0.12 15.76 -6.06
N VAL A 12 1.01 16.60 -5.53
CA VAL A 12 1.74 17.59 -6.34
C VAL A 12 2.64 16.87 -7.35
N SER A 13 3.40 15.87 -6.92
CA SER A 13 4.30 15.12 -7.80
C SER A 13 3.55 14.36 -8.89
N LEU A 14 2.35 13.86 -8.61
CA LEU A 14 1.55 13.13 -9.60
C LEU A 14 0.74 14.02 -10.52
N ARG A 15 0.66 15.33 -10.24
CA ARG A 15 -0.15 16.27 -11.02
C ARG A 15 0.26 16.30 -12.49
N SER A 16 1.56 16.35 -12.78
CA SER A 16 2.05 16.41 -14.16
C SER A 16 1.68 15.15 -14.94
N ALA A 17 1.74 13.99 -14.30
CA ALA A 17 1.30 12.73 -14.91
C ALA A 17 -0.20 12.77 -15.23
N ARG A 18 -1.02 13.30 -14.31
CA ARG A 18 -2.46 13.47 -14.55
C ARG A 18 -2.75 14.38 -15.72
N LEU A 19 -2.07 15.52 -15.79
CA LEU A 19 -2.24 16.47 -16.88
C LEU A 19 -1.81 15.90 -18.23
N ALA A 20 -0.79 15.03 -18.23
CA ALA A 20 -0.32 14.32 -19.42
C ALA A 20 -1.16 13.08 -19.75
N GLN A 21 -2.20 12.81 -19.00
CA GLN A 21 -3.08 11.64 -19.16
C GLN A 21 -2.32 10.30 -19.10
N GLN A 22 -1.26 10.25 -18.29
CA GLN A 22 -0.51 9.03 -18.04
C GLN A 22 -1.25 8.14 -17.05
N LYS A 23 -1.13 6.83 -17.24
CA LYS A 23 -1.70 5.86 -16.31
C LYS A 23 -0.79 5.69 -15.11
N ILE A 24 -1.38 5.71 -13.93
CA ILE A 24 -0.69 5.55 -12.66
C ILE A 24 -1.10 4.23 -12.03
N ALA A 25 -0.11 3.42 -11.68
CA ALA A 25 -0.32 2.17 -10.97
C ALA A 25 0.15 2.31 -9.52
N LEU A 26 -0.57 1.64 -8.61
CA LEU A 26 -0.23 1.55 -7.20
C LEU A 26 0.11 0.11 -6.85
N VAL A 27 1.24 -0.08 -6.17
CA VAL A 27 1.62 -1.36 -5.57
C VAL A 27 1.70 -1.16 -4.06
N PRO A 28 0.63 -1.46 -3.31
CA PRO A 28 0.65 -1.28 -1.86
C PRO A 28 1.40 -2.41 -1.17
N THR A 29 2.30 -2.05 -0.24
CA THR A 29 3.08 -3.01 0.54
C THR A 29 3.21 -2.54 1.98
N MET A 30 3.63 -3.45 2.84
CA MET A 30 4.03 -3.12 4.20
C MET A 30 5.56 -3.13 4.36
N GLY A 31 6.32 -3.13 3.26
CA GLY A 31 7.78 -3.21 3.30
C GLY A 31 8.28 -4.63 3.45
N ALA A 32 9.54 -4.78 3.85
CA ALA A 32 10.24 -6.07 3.88
C ALA A 32 10.12 -6.77 2.52
N LEU A 33 10.49 -6.05 1.47
CA LEU A 33 10.24 -6.43 0.09
C LEU A 33 11.09 -7.63 -0.34
N HIS A 34 10.53 -8.42 -1.23
CA HIS A 34 11.18 -9.59 -1.82
C HIS A 34 10.90 -9.66 -3.32
N SER A 35 11.37 -10.71 -3.98
CA SER A 35 11.24 -10.87 -5.43
C SER A 35 9.78 -10.83 -5.91
N GLY A 36 8.84 -11.29 -5.10
CA GLY A 36 7.41 -11.22 -5.43
C GLY A 36 6.93 -9.78 -5.60
N HIS A 37 7.37 -8.87 -4.72
CA HIS A 37 7.04 -7.45 -4.83
C HIS A 37 7.68 -6.82 -6.08
N VAL A 38 8.92 -7.18 -6.39
CA VAL A 38 9.59 -6.72 -7.60
C VAL A 38 8.82 -7.14 -8.84
N SER A 39 8.30 -8.38 -8.85
CA SER A 39 7.47 -8.88 -9.96
C SER A 39 6.21 -8.04 -10.14
N LEU A 40 5.57 -7.61 -9.05
CA LEU A 40 4.40 -6.72 -9.11
C LEU A 40 4.76 -5.36 -9.71
N VAL A 41 5.89 -4.79 -9.29
CA VAL A 41 6.36 -3.50 -9.83
C VAL A 41 6.63 -3.63 -11.34
N LYS A 42 7.29 -4.71 -11.76
CA LYS A 42 7.57 -4.94 -13.18
C LYS A 42 6.29 -5.13 -13.99
N LYS A 43 5.31 -5.85 -13.45
CA LYS A 43 4.01 -6.00 -14.10
C LYS A 43 3.29 -4.66 -14.22
N ALA A 44 3.36 -3.86 -13.18
CA ALA A 44 2.77 -2.52 -13.19
C ALA A 44 3.42 -1.64 -14.28
N GLN A 45 4.74 -1.73 -14.44
CA GLN A 45 5.47 -0.99 -15.48
C GLN A 45 5.03 -1.36 -16.89
N GLU A 46 4.61 -2.60 -17.09
CA GLU A 46 4.12 -3.04 -18.41
C GLU A 46 2.77 -2.43 -18.76
N LEU A 47 1.96 -2.10 -17.76
CA LEU A 47 0.57 -1.69 -17.95
C LEU A 47 0.30 -0.22 -17.61
N ALA A 48 1.25 0.46 -16.99
CA ALA A 48 1.11 1.86 -16.59
C ALA A 48 2.36 2.66 -16.93
N ASP A 49 2.20 3.98 -16.98
CA ASP A 49 3.30 4.91 -17.27
C ASP A 49 4.08 5.27 -16.02
N ILE A 50 3.40 5.36 -14.89
CA ILE A 50 3.97 5.73 -13.59
C ILE A 50 3.62 4.64 -12.58
N VAL A 51 4.61 4.21 -11.79
CA VAL A 51 4.41 3.23 -10.73
C VAL A 51 4.72 3.87 -9.39
N VAL A 52 3.75 3.84 -8.49
CA VAL A 52 3.89 4.26 -7.09
C VAL A 52 3.83 3.00 -6.23
N CYS A 53 4.89 2.75 -5.46
CA CYS A 53 4.89 1.69 -4.47
C CYS A 53 4.74 2.33 -3.09
N SER A 54 3.73 1.92 -2.33
CA SER A 54 3.60 2.40 -0.96
C SER A 54 4.22 1.41 0.01
N ILE A 55 4.91 1.94 1.02
CA ILE A 55 5.45 1.17 2.13
C ILE A 55 4.85 1.74 3.41
N PHE A 56 3.92 1.02 4.00
CA PHE A 56 3.26 1.46 5.22
C PHE A 56 2.86 0.24 6.05
N VAL A 57 3.39 0.18 7.28
CA VAL A 57 3.02 -0.85 8.25
C VAL A 57 1.79 -0.35 8.99
N ASN A 58 0.62 -0.83 8.56
CA ASN A 58 -0.67 -0.32 9.02
C ASN A 58 -1.02 -0.88 10.40
N PRO A 59 -1.03 -0.04 11.45
CA PRO A 59 -1.31 -0.53 12.80
C PRO A 59 -2.73 -1.05 12.98
N THR A 60 -3.69 -0.54 12.22
CA THR A 60 -5.11 -0.93 12.39
C THR A 60 -5.42 -2.34 11.92
N GLN A 61 -4.57 -2.94 11.09
CA GLN A 61 -4.76 -4.33 10.64
C GLN A 61 -4.06 -5.35 11.54
N PHE A 62 -3.29 -4.90 12.54
CA PHE A 62 -2.66 -5.77 13.52
C PHE A 62 -3.59 -5.91 14.73
N THR A 63 -3.88 -7.16 15.11
CA THR A 63 -4.72 -7.47 16.26
C THR A 63 -3.90 -7.60 17.54
N ASP A 64 -2.59 -7.86 17.41
CA ASP A 64 -1.65 -7.97 18.52
C ASP A 64 -0.58 -6.88 18.40
N PRO A 65 -0.46 -5.97 19.40
CA PRO A 65 0.58 -4.95 19.38
C PRO A 65 1.99 -5.50 19.30
N LYS A 66 2.22 -6.71 19.81
CA LYS A 66 3.55 -7.36 19.75
C LYS A 66 3.94 -7.70 18.32
N ASP A 67 2.97 -8.12 17.50
CA ASP A 67 3.21 -8.42 16.09
C ASP A 67 3.56 -7.16 15.33
N LEU A 68 2.91 -6.04 15.66
CA LEU A 68 3.21 -4.74 15.07
C LEU A 68 4.64 -4.29 15.38
N GLU A 69 5.06 -4.42 16.64
CA GLU A 69 6.42 -4.05 17.06
C GLU A 69 7.49 -4.90 16.38
N LYS A 70 7.20 -6.18 16.18
CA LYS A 70 8.15 -7.14 15.59
C LYS A 70 8.19 -7.09 14.08
N TYR A 71 7.26 -6.39 13.43
CA TYR A 71 7.22 -6.35 11.99
C TYR A 71 8.49 -5.71 11.43
N PRO A 72 9.22 -6.38 10.52
CA PRO A 72 10.50 -5.87 10.02
C PRO A 72 10.32 -4.61 9.18
N ARG A 73 11.25 -3.66 9.36
CA ARG A 73 11.25 -2.38 8.65
C ARG A 73 12.61 -2.09 8.01
N PRO A 74 13.08 -2.92 7.05
CA PRO A 74 14.38 -2.71 6.40
C PRO A 74 14.26 -1.67 5.28
N LEU A 75 14.01 -0.42 5.65
CA LEU A 75 13.66 0.64 4.70
C LEU A 75 14.76 0.91 3.66
N GLU A 76 16.04 0.93 4.07
CA GLU A 76 17.13 1.16 3.13
C GLU A 76 17.22 0.06 2.08
N HIS A 77 17.06 -1.19 2.49
CA HIS A 77 17.01 -2.33 1.59
C HIS A 77 15.83 -2.24 0.63
N ASP A 78 14.66 -1.89 1.16
CA ASP A 78 13.44 -1.78 0.36
C ASP A 78 13.57 -0.68 -0.70
N ILE A 79 14.11 0.48 -0.32
CA ILE A 79 14.32 1.60 -1.25
C ILE A 79 15.28 1.19 -2.37
N ARG A 80 16.41 0.54 -2.02
CA ARG A 80 17.35 0.07 -3.03
C ARG A 80 16.71 -0.93 -4.00
N MET A 81 15.91 -1.85 -3.46
CA MET A 81 15.23 -2.85 -4.27
C MET A 81 14.28 -2.21 -5.27
N LEU A 82 13.52 -1.21 -4.84
CA LEU A 82 12.59 -0.48 -5.70
C LEU A 82 13.32 0.37 -6.75
N GLU A 83 14.43 1.00 -6.38
CA GLU A 83 15.26 1.74 -7.34
C GLU A 83 15.76 0.81 -8.45
N HIS A 84 16.28 -0.35 -8.09
CA HIS A 84 16.75 -1.34 -9.07
C HIS A 84 15.62 -1.85 -9.96
N ALA A 85 14.41 -1.94 -9.44
CA ALA A 85 13.25 -2.35 -10.22
C ALA A 85 12.74 -1.25 -11.16
N GLY A 86 13.19 0.00 -10.99
CA GLY A 86 12.77 1.11 -11.83
C GLY A 86 11.45 1.76 -11.38
N CYS A 87 11.08 1.60 -10.12
CA CYS A 87 9.88 2.25 -9.57
C CYS A 87 10.04 3.77 -9.61
N ASP A 88 8.96 4.48 -9.93
CA ASP A 88 9.01 5.94 -10.09
C ASP A 88 8.91 6.68 -8.75
N PHE A 89 8.00 6.25 -7.88
CA PHE A 89 7.76 6.88 -6.58
C PHE A 89 7.62 5.82 -5.50
N VAL A 90 8.17 6.13 -4.33
CA VAL A 90 7.93 5.37 -3.10
C VAL A 90 7.21 6.29 -2.13
N PHE A 91 6.01 5.89 -1.72
CA PHE A 91 5.21 6.63 -0.75
C PHE A 91 5.35 5.95 0.61
N MET A 92 6.00 6.63 1.55
CA MET A 92 6.25 6.12 2.90
C MET A 92 5.69 7.12 3.93
N PRO A 93 4.36 7.15 4.11
CA PRO A 93 3.76 8.08 5.07
C PRO A 93 3.97 7.60 6.51
N SER A 94 3.91 8.54 7.45
CA SER A 94 3.87 8.21 8.88
C SER A 94 2.47 7.76 9.27
N VAL A 95 2.35 7.16 10.45
CA VAL A 95 1.04 6.78 11.01
C VAL A 95 0.17 8.02 11.18
N THR A 96 0.74 9.11 11.69
CA THR A 96 0.01 10.37 11.89
C THR A 96 -0.51 10.96 10.58
N GLU A 97 0.25 10.81 9.49
CA GLU A 97 -0.18 11.28 8.16
C GLU A 97 -1.42 10.52 7.67
N MET A 98 -1.44 9.19 7.87
CA MET A 98 -2.54 8.35 7.42
C MET A 98 -3.72 8.35 8.39
N TYR A 99 -3.46 8.49 9.69
CA TYR A 99 -4.46 8.48 10.76
C TYR A 99 -4.27 9.69 11.66
N PRO A 100 -4.58 10.92 11.17
CA PRO A 100 -4.39 12.13 11.99
C PRO A 100 -5.34 12.20 13.17
N GLU A 101 -6.48 11.49 13.09
CA GLU A 101 -7.48 11.42 14.16
C GLU A 101 -8.01 10.00 14.29
N PRO A 102 -8.49 9.58 15.48
CA PRO A 102 -9.14 8.28 15.62
C PRO A 102 -10.36 8.17 14.69
N GLU A 103 -10.52 7.02 14.07
CA GLU A 103 -11.62 6.77 13.13
C GLU A 103 -12.36 5.51 13.53
N ASN A 104 -13.69 5.56 13.42
CA ASN A 104 -14.53 4.37 13.47
C ASN A 104 -14.75 3.92 12.03
N TRP A 105 -14.10 2.84 11.66
CA TRP A 105 -14.18 2.29 10.32
C TRP A 105 -14.85 0.92 10.34
N HIS A 106 -15.86 0.76 9.51
CA HIS A 106 -16.45 -0.53 9.25
C HIS A 106 -17.02 -0.58 7.84
N ILE A 107 -16.72 -1.66 7.15
CA ILE A 107 -17.30 -1.96 5.85
C ILE A 107 -17.74 -3.42 5.88
N ASP A 108 -18.88 -3.72 5.25
CA ASP A 108 -19.37 -5.09 5.18
C ASP A 108 -18.58 -5.86 4.12
N LEU A 109 -17.74 -6.78 4.57
CA LEU A 109 -16.93 -7.64 3.70
C LEU A 109 -17.61 -9.00 3.48
N GLY A 110 -18.81 -9.20 4.05
CA GLY A 110 -19.50 -10.47 3.98
C GLY A 110 -18.77 -11.57 4.75
N PRO A 111 -19.02 -12.84 4.44
CA PRO A 111 -18.40 -13.96 5.16
C PRO A 111 -16.87 -13.97 5.10
N ALA A 112 -16.28 -13.38 4.07
CA ALA A 112 -14.83 -13.38 3.88
C ALA A 112 -14.08 -12.76 5.06
N GLU A 113 -14.69 -11.81 5.78
CA GLU A 113 -14.07 -11.16 6.93
C GLU A 113 -13.80 -12.16 8.08
N PHE A 114 -14.67 -13.15 8.21
CA PHE A 114 -14.64 -14.10 9.34
C PHE A 114 -14.14 -15.49 8.97
N LEU A 115 -13.78 -15.70 7.72
CA LEU A 115 -13.25 -16.95 7.21
C LEU A 115 -11.76 -16.84 6.90
N LEU A 116 -11.09 -17.98 6.73
CA LEU A 116 -9.66 -18.03 6.45
C LEU A 116 -8.87 -17.23 7.51
N GLU A 117 -8.03 -16.28 7.12
CA GLU A 117 -7.27 -15.48 8.08
C GLU A 117 -8.15 -14.60 8.96
N GLY A 118 -9.31 -14.16 8.48
CA GLY A 118 -10.25 -13.34 9.24
C GLY A 118 -10.78 -14.06 10.48
N GLU A 119 -10.87 -15.39 10.45
CA GLU A 119 -11.28 -16.20 11.60
C GLU A 119 -10.28 -16.12 12.75
N PHE A 120 -8.97 -16.02 12.43
CA PHE A 120 -7.89 -15.99 13.42
C PHE A 120 -7.38 -14.60 13.73
N ARG A 121 -7.72 -13.62 12.90
CA ARG A 121 -7.23 -12.24 12.98
C ARG A 121 -8.40 -11.27 12.89
N LYS A 122 -9.22 -11.21 13.94
CA LYS A 122 -10.39 -10.33 14.00
C LYS A 122 -10.00 -8.88 13.76
N GLY A 123 -10.77 -8.21 12.90
CA GLY A 123 -10.52 -6.80 12.57
C GLY A 123 -9.40 -6.59 11.57
N HIS A 124 -8.66 -7.64 11.19
CA HIS A 124 -7.57 -7.52 10.22
C HIS A 124 -8.05 -6.96 8.89
N TYR A 125 -9.11 -7.54 8.32
CA TYR A 125 -9.60 -7.11 7.01
C TYR A 125 -10.28 -5.75 7.04
N GLN A 126 -10.86 -5.35 8.18
CA GLN A 126 -11.37 -3.98 8.32
C GLN A 126 -10.22 -2.98 8.27
N GLY A 127 -9.10 -3.26 8.95
CA GLY A 127 -7.92 -2.43 8.89
C GLY A 127 -7.31 -2.39 7.49
N VAL A 128 -7.28 -3.53 6.79
CA VAL A 128 -6.77 -3.61 5.41
C VAL A 128 -7.62 -2.77 4.47
N THR A 129 -8.95 -2.89 4.53
CA THR A 129 -9.82 -2.09 3.65
C THR A 129 -9.70 -0.60 3.93
N GLN A 130 -9.55 -0.22 5.20
CA GLN A 130 -9.37 1.17 5.60
C GLN A 130 -8.12 1.77 4.98
N ILE A 131 -6.96 1.10 5.10
CA ILE A 131 -5.71 1.62 4.55
C ILE A 131 -5.72 1.61 3.03
N VAL A 132 -6.29 0.60 2.39
CA VAL A 132 -6.38 0.55 0.93
C VAL A 132 -7.19 1.74 0.42
N LYS A 133 -8.32 2.05 1.06
CA LYS A 133 -9.10 3.23 0.67
C LYS A 133 -8.30 4.52 0.84
N LYS A 134 -7.57 4.66 1.95
CA LYS A 134 -6.73 5.85 2.19
C LYS A 134 -5.64 6.00 1.15
N LEU A 135 -5.00 4.89 0.76
CA LEU A 135 -3.98 4.89 -0.28
C LEU A 135 -4.57 5.23 -1.65
N PHE A 136 -5.75 4.71 -1.96
CA PHE A 136 -6.44 5.04 -3.21
C PHE A 136 -6.81 6.52 -3.25
N ASP A 137 -7.27 7.10 -2.14
CA ASP A 137 -7.58 8.52 -2.05
C ASP A 137 -6.31 9.39 -2.23
N ALA A 138 -5.17 8.94 -1.70
CA ALA A 138 -3.91 9.67 -1.80
C ALA A 138 -3.30 9.62 -3.21
N VAL A 139 -3.33 8.46 -3.85
CA VAL A 139 -2.68 8.20 -5.15
C VAL A 139 -3.66 8.38 -6.31
N ASN A 140 -4.92 8.02 -6.11
CA ASN A 140 -5.95 7.96 -7.15
C ASN A 140 -5.44 7.19 -8.37
N PRO A 141 -5.08 5.91 -8.20
CA PRO A 141 -4.47 5.14 -9.27
C PRO A 141 -5.49 4.69 -10.32
N ASP A 142 -5.01 4.46 -11.54
CA ASP A 142 -5.79 3.82 -12.59
C ASP A 142 -5.78 2.29 -12.42
N LEU A 143 -4.67 1.76 -11.89
CA LEU A 143 -4.46 0.33 -11.69
C LEU A 143 -3.84 0.10 -10.32
N ALA A 144 -4.15 -1.04 -9.70
CA ALA A 144 -3.53 -1.46 -8.46
C ALA A 144 -3.14 -2.93 -8.57
N PHE A 145 -2.00 -3.31 -7.99
CA PHE A 145 -1.44 -4.65 -8.08
C PHE A 145 -1.19 -5.20 -6.69
N PHE A 146 -1.77 -6.38 -6.42
CA PHE A 146 -1.63 -7.10 -5.15
C PHE A 146 -1.05 -8.48 -5.41
N GLY A 147 -0.31 -9.03 -4.44
CA GLY A 147 0.17 -10.40 -4.53
C GLY A 147 -0.95 -11.42 -4.37
N GLN A 148 -0.72 -12.66 -4.81
CA GLN A 148 -1.71 -13.74 -4.67
C GLN A 148 -2.10 -14.02 -3.22
N LYS A 149 -1.16 -13.87 -2.29
CA LYS A 149 -1.44 -14.03 -0.86
C LYS A 149 -2.46 -13.01 -0.34
N ASP A 150 -2.67 -11.93 -1.08
CA ASP A 150 -3.63 -10.88 -0.75
C ASP A 150 -4.96 -11.06 -1.48
N TYR A 151 -5.19 -12.25 -2.05
CA TYR A 151 -6.39 -12.52 -2.85
C TYR A 151 -7.70 -12.17 -2.11
N GLN A 152 -7.78 -12.48 -0.83
CA GLN A 152 -8.96 -12.17 -0.03
C GLN A 152 -9.18 -10.66 0.11
N GLN A 153 -8.13 -9.87 0.03
CA GLN A 153 -8.18 -8.42 0.09
C GLN A 153 -8.87 -7.81 -1.15
N VAL A 154 -8.73 -8.43 -2.32
CA VAL A 154 -9.32 -7.93 -3.56
C VAL A 154 -10.75 -8.43 -3.80
N LEU A 155 -11.20 -9.40 -3.04
CA LEU A 155 -12.59 -9.87 -3.10
C LEU A 155 -13.52 -8.88 -2.42
#